data_d916245ab189a9bd4408fac537707059
#
_entry.id   d916245ab189a9bd4408fac537707059
#
_cell.length_a   1.000
_cell.length_b   1.000
_cell.length_c   1.000
_cell.angle_alpha   90.00
_cell.angle_beta   90.00
_cell.angle_gamma   90.00
#
_symmetry.space_group_name_H-M   'P 1'
#
loop_
_entity.id
_entity.type
_entity.pdbx_description
1 polymer ?
#
loop_
_entity_poly.entity_id
_entity_poly.type
_entity_poly.pdbx_seq_one_letter_code
_entity_poly.pdbx_strand_id
1 'polypeptide(L)'
;MTMGGARMSDGAVGMDVDDMLRLKQMHLAPYMQLATALIGNLRRSGGNMFRHQLDTMAILIDYGYIDSVLLKASIIHDLIEDVPGFDRDRILEIDEESADVLKLVLEVTRRPIEVKAEFLSRIREFGSDKARVLKSADRISNMISLGYVTDVEFVRRYTDETESLVFPIAELADVRMLIELQELVATRREYLARMFEI
;
A
#
# COMPACT_ATOMS: atom_id res chain seq x y z
N MET A 1 -9.14 -50.87 6.56
CA MET A 1 -8.18 -50.08 5.75
C MET A 1 -8.93 -48.96 5.06
N THR A 2 -9.00 -47.82 5.71
CA THR A 2 -9.64 -46.61 5.19
C THR A 2 -8.56 -45.62 4.83
N MET A 3 -8.38 -45.41 3.55
CA MET A 3 -7.45 -44.44 2.98
C MET A 3 -7.94 -43.02 3.30
N GLY A 4 -7.19 -42.31 4.13
CA GLY A 4 -7.41 -40.88 4.37
C GLY A 4 -6.97 -40.06 3.17
N GLY A 5 -7.93 -39.54 2.41
CA GLY A 5 -7.68 -38.57 1.35
C GLY A 5 -7.29 -37.23 1.96
N ALA A 6 -6.03 -36.83 1.78
CA ALA A 6 -5.59 -35.47 2.04
C ALA A 6 -6.29 -34.55 1.02
N ARG A 7 -7.20 -33.71 1.50
CA ARG A 7 -7.69 -32.56 0.71
C ARG A 7 -6.54 -31.57 0.59
N MET A 8 -5.99 -31.45 -0.61
CA MET A 8 -5.23 -30.28 -0.99
C MET A 8 -6.22 -29.10 -1.06
N SER A 9 -6.10 -28.16 -0.15
CA SER A 9 -6.85 -26.91 -0.21
C SER A 9 -6.26 -26.06 -1.31
N ASP A 10 -6.97 -25.97 -2.44
CA ASP A 10 -6.75 -24.93 -3.45
C ASP A 10 -6.84 -23.58 -2.75
N GLY A 11 -5.72 -22.81 -2.82
CA GLY A 11 -5.53 -21.58 -2.07
C GLY A 11 -6.23 -20.36 -2.66
N ALA A 12 -7.54 -20.42 -2.82
CA ALA A 12 -8.35 -19.20 -2.87
C ALA A 12 -8.71 -18.86 -1.42
N VAL A 13 -7.97 -17.93 -0.81
CA VAL A 13 -8.34 -17.34 0.49
C VAL A 13 -9.54 -16.43 0.23
N GLY A 14 -10.72 -17.04 0.10
CA GLY A 14 -11.98 -16.28 0.16
C GLY A 14 -12.11 -15.69 1.56
N MET A 15 -12.54 -14.43 1.63
CA MET A 15 -12.85 -13.75 2.90
C MET A 15 -13.83 -14.60 3.68
N ASP A 16 -13.52 -14.94 4.93
CA ASP A 16 -14.43 -15.70 5.78
C ASP A 16 -15.60 -14.83 6.29
N VAL A 17 -16.59 -15.47 6.94
CA VAL A 17 -17.80 -14.77 7.40
C VAL A 17 -17.47 -13.77 8.51
N ASP A 18 -16.49 -14.06 9.37
CA ASP A 18 -16.08 -13.18 10.45
C ASP A 18 -15.38 -11.93 9.91
N ASP A 19 -14.52 -12.07 8.92
CA ASP A 19 -13.88 -10.96 8.24
C ASP A 19 -14.88 -10.10 7.47
N MET A 20 -15.88 -10.71 6.81
CA MET A 20 -16.97 -9.96 6.19
C MET A 20 -17.78 -9.16 7.22
N LEU A 21 -18.04 -9.73 8.40
CA LEU A 21 -18.75 -9.03 9.47
C LEU A 21 -17.90 -7.88 10.05
N ARG A 22 -16.61 -8.10 10.28
CA ARG A 22 -15.68 -7.05 10.72
C ARG A 22 -15.64 -5.89 9.71
N LEU A 23 -15.47 -6.17 8.42
CA LEU A 23 -15.44 -5.16 7.37
C LEU A 23 -16.73 -4.32 7.33
N LYS A 24 -17.90 -4.96 7.48
CA LYS A 24 -19.20 -4.28 7.53
C LYS A 24 -19.36 -3.34 8.73
N GLN A 25 -18.69 -3.65 9.83
CA GLN A 25 -18.76 -2.85 11.05
C GLN A 25 -17.76 -1.69 11.11
N MET A 26 -16.77 -1.68 10.20
CA MET A 26 -15.75 -0.64 10.19
C MET A 26 -16.32 0.72 9.78
N HIS A 27 -16.00 1.74 10.55
CA HIS A 27 -16.41 3.11 10.30
C HIS A 27 -15.39 3.83 9.41
N LEU A 28 -15.40 3.52 8.10
CA LEU A 28 -14.44 4.05 7.12
C LEU A 28 -14.83 5.42 6.54
N ALA A 29 -16.11 5.76 6.53
CA ALA A 29 -16.63 6.96 5.86
C ALA A 29 -15.97 8.29 6.28
N PRO A 30 -15.69 8.57 7.56
CA PRO A 30 -15.01 9.81 7.95
C PRO A 30 -13.57 9.91 7.41
N TYR A 31 -12.84 8.78 7.36
CA TYR A 31 -11.49 8.72 6.78
C TYR A 31 -11.53 8.95 5.27
N MET A 32 -12.52 8.36 4.56
CA MET A 32 -12.75 8.65 3.14
C MET A 32 -13.08 10.13 2.91
N GLN A 33 -13.86 10.75 3.79
CA GLN A 33 -14.16 12.18 3.71
C GLN A 33 -12.91 13.03 3.87
N LEU A 34 -12.01 12.71 4.81
CA LEU A 34 -10.72 13.41 4.92
C LEU A 34 -9.87 13.22 3.66
N ALA A 35 -9.81 12.01 3.12
CA ALA A 35 -9.03 11.70 1.93
C ALA A 35 -9.51 12.45 0.67
N THR A 36 -10.74 13.00 0.66
CA THR A 36 -11.22 13.85 -0.46
C THR A 36 -10.35 15.08 -0.70
N ALA A 37 -9.59 15.54 0.29
CA ALA A 37 -8.61 16.61 0.13
C ALA A 37 -7.51 16.25 -0.91
N LEU A 38 -7.32 14.96 -1.21
CA LEU A 38 -6.35 14.46 -2.19
C LEU A 38 -6.90 14.39 -3.63
N ILE A 39 -8.19 14.68 -3.87
CA ILE A 39 -8.82 14.58 -5.21
C ILE A 39 -8.11 15.50 -6.22
N GLY A 40 -7.69 16.71 -5.79
CA GLY A 40 -7.00 17.67 -6.65
C GLY A 40 -5.54 17.32 -6.94
N ASN A 41 -4.93 16.38 -6.22
CA ASN A 41 -3.53 16.01 -6.36
C ASN A 41 -3.39 14.94 -7.45
N LEU A 42 -2.90 15.36 -8.63
CA LEU A 42 -2.69 14.47 -9.76
C LEU A 42 -1.42 13.63 -9.56
N ARG A 43 -1.49 12.36 -9.96
CA ARG A 43 -0.35 11.45 -9.94
C ARG A 43 0.39 11.46 -11.27
N ARG A 44 1.72 11.31 -11.23
CA ARG A 44 2.54 11.15 -12.43
C ARG A 44 2.17 9.89 -13.23
N SER A 45 1.68 8.86 -12.55
CA SER A 45 1.18 7.61 -13.14
C SER A 45 -0.26 7.69 -13.66
N GLY A 46 -0.88 8.87 -13.65
CA GLY A 46 -2.28 9.08 -14.00
C GLY A 46 -3.24 8.93 -12.82
N GLY A 47 -4.46 9.45 -12.97
CA GLY A 47 -5.44 9.52 -11.90
C GLY A 47 -5.07 10.56 -10.83
N ASN A 48 -5.63 10.41 -9.63
CA ASN A 48 -5.38 11.28 -8.49
C ASN A 48 -5.04 10.49 -7.23
N MET A 49 -4.53 11.19 -6.21
CA MET A 49 -4.09 10.59 -4.96
C MET A 49 -5.25 9.96 -4.17
N PHE A 50 -6.47 10.51 -4.26
CA PHE A 50 -7.64 9.91 -3.59
C PHE A 50 -7.93 8.47 -4.08
N ARG A 51 -7.90 8.25 -5.41
CA ARG A 51 -8.08 6.88 -5.96
C ARG A 51 -6.99 5.94 -5.50
N HIS A 52 -5.74 6.42 -5.46
CA HIS A 52 -4.62 5.64 -4.97
C HIS A 52 -4.82 5.14 -3.53
N GLN A 53 -5.35 5.98 -2.64
CA GLN A 53 -5.67 5.57 -1.27
C GLN A 53 -6.67 4.39 -1.27
N LEU A 54 -7.72 4.48 -2.08
CA LEU A 54 -8.73 3.41 -2.20
C LEU A 54 -8.17 2.15 -2.86
N ASP A 55 -7.30 2.28 -3.86
CA ASP A 55 -6.60 1.15 -4.47
C ASP A 55 -5.71 0.44 -3.43
N THR A 56 -4.98 1.18 -2.60
CA THR A 56 -4.17 0.61 -1.52
C THR A 56 -5.02 -0.14 -0.51
N MET A 57 -6.17 0.41 -0.12
CA MET A 57 -7.13 -0.28 0.76
C MET A 57 -7.66 -1.57 0.11
N ALA A 58 -8.03 -1.52 -1.16
CA ALA A 58 -8.54 -2.68 -1.89
C ALA A 58 -7.51 -3.81 -1.95
N ILE A 59 -6.23 -3.49 -2.19
CA ILE A 59 -5.13 -4.45 -2.16
C ILE A 59 -5.01 -5.11 -0.78
N LEU A 60 -5.08 -4.34 0.31
CA LEU A 60 -5.03 -4.91 1.66
C LEU A 60 -6.17 -5.91 1.91
N ILE A 61 -7.38 -5.58 1.47
CA ILE A 61 -8.56 -6.47 1.57
C ILE A 61 -8.36 -7.74 0.74
N ASP A 62 -7.82 -7.61 -0.47
CA ASP A 62 -7.53 -8.74 -1.38
C ASP A 62 -6.53 -9.73 -0.76
N TYR A 63 -5.56 -9.22 -0.01
CA TYR A 63 -4.60 -10.01 0.76
C TYR A 63 -5.16 -10.55 2.09
N GLY A 64 -6.41 -10.25 2.44
CA GLY A 64 -7.07 -10.73 3.68
C GLY A 64 -6.71 -9.91 4.92
N TYR A 65 -6.16 -8.72 4.77
CA TYR A 65 -5.86 -7.83 5.90
C TYR A 65 -7.11 -7.04 6.33
N ILE A 66 -7.96 -7.68 7.13
CA ILE A 66 -9.21 -7.08 7.63
C ILE A 66 -8.98 -6.52 9.05
N ASP A 67 -8.11 -5.53 9.16
CA ASP A 67 -7.79 -4.83 10.40
C ASP A 67 -8.25 -3.36 10.31
N SER A 68 -9.05 -2.91 11.28
CA SER A 68 -9.69 -1.59 11.25
C SER A 68 -8.68 -0.45 11.19
N VAL A 69 -7.64 -0.47 12.02
CA VAL A 69 -6.59 0.57 12.05
C VAL A 69 -5.83 0.60 10.74
N LEU A 70 -5.47 -0.57 10.20
CA LEU A 70 -4.72 -0.67 8.95
C LEU A 70 -5.53 -0.15 7.76
N LEU A 71 -6.82 -0.54 7.62
CA LEU A 71 -7.67 -0.07 6.53
C LEU A 71 -7.97 1.43 6.63
N LYS A 72 -8.23 1.96 7.83
CA LYS A 72 -8.38 3.41 8.06
C LYS A 72 -7.12 4.16 7.69
N ALA A 73 -5.95 3.68 8.13
CA ALA A 73 -4.66 4.29 7.80
C ALA A 73 -4.39 4.27 6.30
N SER A 74 -4.72 3.19 5.58
CA SER A 74 -4.50 3.10 4.13
C SER A 74 -5.28 4.15 3.34
N ILE A 75 -6.47 4.56 3.82
CA ILE A 75 -7.31 5.57 3.17
C ILE A 75 -6.70 6.98 3.28
N ILE A 76 -5.83 7.23 4.27
CA ILE A 76 -5.28 8.58 4.55
C ILE A 76 -3.75 8.62 4.62
N HIS A 77 -3.06 7.54 4.18
CA HIS A 77 -1.61 7.39 4.44
C HIS A 77 -0.74 8.49 3.83
N ASP A 78 -1.15 9.09 2.70
CA ASP A 78 -0.44 10.19 2.06
C ASP A 78 -0.99 11.58 2.43
N LEU A 79 -2.06 11.66 3.23
CA LEU A 79 -2.76 12.91 3.51
C LEU A 79 -1.85 13.97 4.15
N ILE A 80 -1.00 13.54 5.09
CA ILE A 80 -0.08 14.42 5.81
C ILE A 80 1.09 14.87 4.92
N GLU A 81 1.53 14.01 4.00
CA GLU A 81 2.65 14.30 3.09
C GLU A 81 2.19 15.22 1.93
N ASP A 82 0.99 14.97 1.38
CA ASP A 82 0.54 15.56 0.11
C ASP A 82 -0.45 16.72 0.26
N VAL A 83 -0.98 16.98 1.46
CA VAL A 83 -1.84 18.15 1.72
C VAL A 83 -1.09 19.16 2.60
N PRO A 84 -0.56 20.25 2.02
CA PRO A 84 0.21 21.26 2.77
C PRO A 84 -0.62 21.86 3.91
N GLY A 85 -0.07 21.84 5.14
CA GLY A 85 -0.72 22.40 6.30
C GLY A 85 -1.91 21.59 6.84
N PHE A 86 -2.03 20.31 6.46
CA PHE A 86 -3.08 19.46 6.98
C PHE A 86 -3.02 19.38 8.51
N ASP A 87 -4.14 19.69 9.15
CA ASP A 87 -4.29 19.62 10.59
C ASP A 87 -4.53 18.16 11.05
N ARG A 88 -3.54 17.61 11.75
CA ARG A 88 -3.55 16.22 12.23
C ARG A 88 -4.61 15.97 13.31
N ASP A 89 -5.01 17.01 14.05
CA ASP A 89 -6.01 16.89 15.11
C ASP A 89 -7.36 16.46 14.53
N ARG A 90 -7.64 16.80 13.27
CA ARG A 90 -8.82 16.32 12.55
C ARG A 90 -8.90 14.80 12.42
N ILE A 91 -7.77 14.10 12.43
CA ILE A 91 -7.75 12.63 12.48
C ILE A 91 -8.13 12.16 13.87
N LEU A 92 -7.57 12.79 14.91
CA LEU A 92 -7.78 12.40 16.31
C LEU A 92 -9.23 12.58 16.78
N GLU A 93 -10.01 13.44 16.11
CA GLU A 93 -11.41 13.71 16.41
C GLU A 93 -12.41 12.70 15.82
N ILE A 94 -11.96 11.71 15.03
CA ILE A 94 -12.87 10.82 14.27
C ILE A 94 -13.50 9.75 15.15
N ASP A 95 -12.67 8.93 15.80
CA ASP A 95 -13.12 7.81 16.61
C ASP A 95 -12.05 7.37 17.63
N GLU A 96 -12.36 6.35 18.43
CA GLU A 96 -11.49 5.82 19.48
C GLU A 96 -10.20 5.15 18.97
N GLU A 97 -10.14 4.73 17.70
CA GLU A 97 -8.95 4.13 17.09
C GLU A 97 -8.05 5.18 16.40
N SER A 98 -8.49 6.42 16.31
CA SER A 98 -7.84 7.49 15.53
C SER A 98 -6.41 7.78 15.96
N ALA A 99 -6.07 7.61 17.23
CA ALA A 99 -4.69 7.76 17.72
C ALA A 99 -3.76 6.68 17.15
N ASP A 100 -4.22 5.41 17.09
CA ASP A 100 -3.46 4.31 16.50
C ASP A 100 -3.38 4.45 14.98
N VAL A 101 -4.44 4.93 14.34
CA VAL A 101 -4.46 5.26 12.90
C VAL A 101 -3.42 6.34 12.60
N LEU A 102 -3.43 7.45 13.32
CA LEU A 102 -2.45 8.53 13.14
C LEU A 102 -1.01 8.03 13.36
N LYS A 103 -0.79 7.23 14.40
CA LYS A 103 0.51 6.62 14.65
C LYS A 103 1.00 5.81 13.46
N LEU A 104 0.16 4.95 12.89
CA LEU A 104 0.51 4.13 11.73
C LEU A 104 0.77 5.00 10.49
N VAL A 105 -0.06 6.02 10.23
CA VAL A 105 0.16 6.98 9.14
C VAL A 105 1.52 7.66 9.29
N LEU A 106 1.90 8.10 10.49
CA LEU A 106 3.19 8.74 10.74
C LEU A 106 4.39 7.79 10.56
N GLU A 107 4.21 6.49 10.79
CA GLU A 107 5.27 5.50 10.50
C GLU A 107 5.58 5.42 9.00
N VAL A 108 4.56 5.56 8.14
CA VAL A 108 4.70 5.48 6.68
C VAL A 108 4.78 6.84 5.98
N THR A 109 4.73 7.94 6.72
CA THR A 109 4.96 9.30 6.22
C THR A 109 6.46 9.62 6.22
N ARG A 110 6.98 10.16 5.12
CA ARG A 110 8.36 10.61 5.01
C ARG A 110 8.53 11.96 5.74
N ARG A 111 9.58 12.06 6.55
CA ARG A 111 9.91 13.30 7.25
C ARG A 111 10.48 14.36 6.28
N PRO A 112 10.31 15.67 6.54
CA PRO A 112 10.70 16.72 5.59
C PRO A 112 12.19 16.71 5.16
N ILE A 113 13.10 16.29 6.04
CA ILE A 113 14.56 16.25 5.78
C ILE A 113 15.05 14.84 5.44
N GLU A 114 14.17 13.84 5.46
CA GLU A 114 14.54 12.44 5.26
C GLU A 114 14.64 12.14 3.76
N VAL A 115 15.77 11.61 3.31
CA VAL A 115 15.87 11.13 1.94
C VAL A 115 15.13 9.80 1.77
N LYS A 116 14.67 9.50 0.56
CA LYS A 116 13.76 8.36 0.31
C LYS A 116 14.34 7.02 0.72
N ALA A 117 15.65 6.82 0.53
CA ALA A 117 16.31 5.58 0.94
C ALA A 117 16.33 5.41 2.47
N GLU A 118 16.58 6.49 3.24
CA GLU A 118 16.53 6.48 4.70
C GLU A 118 15.11 6.21 5.20
N PHE A 119 14.11 6.83 4.58
CA PHE A 119 12.70 6.59 4.88
C PHE A 119 12.31 5.11 4.73
N LEU A 120 12.66 4.49 3.59
CA LEU A 120 12.35 3.09 3.33
C LEU A 120 13.16 2.15 4.25
N SER A 121 14.44 2.46 4.53
CA SER A 121 15.23 1.73 5.53
C SER A 121 14.61 1.83 6.93
N ARG A 122 14.09 3.01 7.31
CA ARG A 122 13.41 3.19 8.61
C ARG A 122 12.18 2.30 8.72
N ILE A 123 11.37 2.20 7.67
CA ILE A 123 10.20 1.29 7.67
C ILE A 123 10.66 -0.17 7.78
N ARG A 124 11.68 -0.56 7.02
CA ARG A 124 12.23 -1.92 7.08
C ARG A 124 12.71 -2.29 8.48
N GLU A 125 13.50 -1.42 9.11
CA GLU A 125 14.21 -1.72 10.35
C GLU A 125 13.38 -1.51 11.61
N PHE A 126 12.60 -0.45 11.63
CA PHE A 126 11.91 0.03 12.83
C PHE A 126 10.38 0.16 12.68
N GLY A 127 9.83 0.00 11.46
CA GLY A 127 8.40 0.03 11.25
C GLY A 127 7.69 -1.14 11.91
N SER A 128 6.44 -0.93 12.32
CA SER A 128 5.56 -2.02 12.76
C SER A 128 5.24 -2.96 11.59
N ASP A 129 4.74 -4.16 11.90
CA ASP A 129 4.30 -5.11 10.86
C ASP A 129 3.19 -4.48 9.99
N LYS A 130 2.26 -3.73 10.60
CA LYS A 130 1.23 -2.98 9.86
C LYS A 130 1.85 -1.92 8.93
N ALA A 131 2.91 -1.23 9.34
CA ALA A 131 3.58 -0.24 8.50
C ALA A 131 4.27 -0.88 7.29
N ARG A 132 4.92 -2.05 7.47
CA ARG A 132 5.53 -2.80 6.38
C ARG A 132 4.48 -3.32 5.40
N VAL A 133 3.38 -3.88 5.89
CA VAL A 133 2.24 -4.34 5.07
C VAL A 133 1.62 -3.16 4.30
N LEU A 134 1.33 -2.04 4.96
CA LEU A 134 0.77 -0.86 4.31
C LEU A 134 1.71 -0.32 3.22
N LYS A 135 3.02 -0.24 3.49
CA LYS A 135 4.01 0.24 2.51
C LYS A 135 4.16 -0.71 1.32
N SER A 136 4.00 -2.01 1.53
CA SER A 136 4.00 -3.00 0.45
C SER A 136 2.77 -2.86 -0.44
N ALA A 137 1.58 -2.71 0.14
CA ALA A 137 0.33 -2.49 -0.60
C ALA A 137 0.34 -1.15 -1.38
N ASP A 138 0.81 -0.06 -0.78
CA ASP A 138 1.06 1.21 -1.46
C ASP A 138 1.99 1.03 -2.67
N ARG A 139 3.08 0.29 -2.51
CA ARG A 139 4.01 0.04 -3.62
C ARG A 139 3.39 -0.79 -4.73
N ILE A 140 2.58 -1.81 -4.41
CA ILE A 140 1.84 -2.60 -5.40
C ILE A 140 0.91 -1.68 -6.21
N SER A 141 0.09 -0.85 -5.57
CA SER A 141 -0.78 0.12 -6.25
C SER A 141 0.00 1.06 -7.17
N ASN A 142 1.16 1.54 -6.70
CA ASN A 142 2.03 2.39 -7.50
C ASN A 142 2.63 1.65 -8.71
N MET A 143 3.07 0.41 -8.54
CA MET A 143 3.67 -0.40 -9.62
C MET A 143 2.63 -0.80 -10.67
N ILE A 144 1.39 -1.08 -10.28
CA ILE A 144 0.27 -1.31 -11.21
C ILE A 144 0.07 -0.06 -12.07
N SER A 145 -0.07 1.10 -11.44
CA SER A 145 -0.27 2.39 -12.11
C SER A 145 0.90 2.80 -13.01
N LEU A 146 2.12 2.34 -12.68
CA LEU A 146 3.33 2.63 -13.46
C LEU A 146 3.24 2.10 -14.90
N GLY A 147 2.34 1.13 -15.18
CA GLY A 147 2.08 0.60 -16.52
C GLY A 147 1.51 1.63 -17.50
N TYR A 148 0.97 2.72 -17.02
CA TYR A 148 0.42 3.80 -17.85
C TYR A 148 1.40 4.96 -18.05
N VAL A 149 2.61 4.88 -17.49
CA VAL A 149 3.63 5.93 -17.59
C VAL A 149 4.49 5.73 -18.83
N THR A 150 4.62 6.78 -19.65
CA THR A 150 5.46 6.77 -20.86
C THR A 150 6.88 7.31 -20.62
N ASP A 151 7.15 7.93 -19.48
CA ASP A 151 8.49 8.40 -19.09
C ASP A 151 9.37 7.21 -18.70
N VAL A 152 10.13 6.70 -19.66
CA VAL A 152 10.99 5.51 -19.55
C VAL A 152 11.99 5.62 -18.40
N GLU A 153 12.60 6.80 -18.21
CA GLU A 153 13.57 7.03 -17.14
C GLU A 153 12.91 7.00 -15.75
N PHE A 154 11.71 7.53 -15.65
CA PHE A 154 10.95 7.43 -14.40
C PHE A 154 10.56 5.98 -14.10
N VAL A 155 10.07 5.24 -15.11
CA VAL A 155 9.72 3.82 -14.96
C VAL A 155 10.93 3.03 -14.49
N ARG A 156 12.10 3.21 -15.13
CA ARG A 156 13.34 2.52 -14.76
C ARG A 156 13.74 2.79 -13.31
N ARG A 157 13.89 4.06 -12.95
CA ARG A 157 14.30 4.44 -11.59
C ARG A 157 13.33 3.92 -10.52
N TYR A 158 12.03 3.97 -10.81
CA TYR A 158 11.02 3.51 -9.85
C TYR A 158 11.04 2.00 -9.68
N THR A 159 11.29 1.26 -10.79
CA THR A 159 11.46 -0.19 -10.79
C THR A 159 12.70 -0.60 -10.01
N ASP A 160 13.86 0.05 -10.27
CA ASP A 160 15.12 -0.21 -9.56
C ASP A 160 15.00 0.09 -8.05
N GLU A 161 14.33 1.18 -7.70
CA GLU A 161 14.03 1.53 -6.30
C GLU A 161 13.13 0.47 -5.63
N THR A 162 12.12 -0.03 -6.34
CA THR A 162 11.22 -1.06 -5.80
C THR A 162 11.99 -2.32 -5.47
N GLU A 163 12.83 -2.78 -6.39
CA GLU A 163 13.66 -3.97 -6.20
C GLU A 163 14.67 -3.80 -5.05
N SER A 164 15.38 -2.68 -5.02
CA SER A 164 16.47 -2.48 -4.06
C SER A 164 16.00 -2.13 -2.64
N LEU A 165 14.89 -1.39 -2.49
CA LEU A 165 14.49 -0.82 -1.21
C LEU A 165 13.16 -1.35 -0.68
N VAL A 166 12.24 -1.80 -1.55
CA VAL A 166 10.91 -2.24 -1.11
C VAL A 166 10.79 -3.75 -1.03
N PHE A 167 11.46 -4.53 -1.88
CA PHE A 167 11.48 -5.99 -1.74
C PHE A 167 11.88 -6.43 -0.33
N PRO A 168 12.93 -5.87 0.31
CA PRO A 168 13.27 -6.22 1.71
C PRO A 168 12.20 -5.84 2.73
N ILE A 169 11.34 -4.85 2.44
CA ILE A 169 10.19 -4.51 3.29
C ILE A 169 9.09 -5.55 3.11
N ALA A 170 8.76 -5.88 1.85
CA ALA A 170 7.72 -6.85 1.53
C ALA A 170 8.07 -8.27 2.01
N GLU A 171 9.35 -8.65 1.96
CA GLU A 171 9.84 -9.93 2.50
C GLU A 171 9.55 -10.08 4.00
N LEU A 172 9.68 -8.99 4.76
CA LEU A 172 9.35 -8.95 6.19
C LEU A 172 7.85 -8.81 6.46
N ALA A 173 7.09 -8.30 5.50
CA ALA A 173 5.66 -8.05 5.64
C ALA A 173 4.82 -9.28 5.26
N ASP A 174 4.89 -9.69 4.00
CA ASP A 174 4.11 -10.79 3.42
C ASP A 174 4.78 -11.28 2.14
N VAL A 175 5.17 -12.54 2.13
CA VAL A 175 5.83 -13.16 0.97
C VAL A 175 4.96 -13.12 -0.31
N ARG A 176 3.63 -13.14 -0.19
CA ARG A 176 2.71 -13.04 -1.33
C ARG A 176 2.81 -11.66 -1.99
N MET A 177 2.90 -10.58 -1.17
CA MET A 177 3.13 -9.22 -1.66
C MET A 177 4.50 -9.07 -2.32
N LEU A 178 5.54 -9.75 -1.78
CA LEU A 178 6.86 -9.79 -2.43
C LEU A 178 6.78 -10.44 -3.81
N ILE A 179 6.10 -11.58 -3.93
CA ILE A 179 5.94 -12.29 -5.22
C ILE A 179 5.24 -11.38 -6.24
N GLU A 180 4.13 -10.73 -5.87
CA GLU A 180 3.42 -9.80 -6.78
C GLU A 180 4.32 -8.62 -7.18
N LEU A 181 5.08 -8.04 -6.25
CA LEU A 181 6.03 -6.97 -6.57
C LEU A 181 7.14 -7.45 -7.52
N GLN A 182 7.63 -8.68 -7.37
CA GLN A 182 8.62 -9.27 -8.29
C GLN A 182 8.04 -9.44 -9.70
N GLU A 183 6.80 -9.89 -9.83
CA GLU A 183 6.10 -10.04 -11.12
C GLU A 183 5.87 -8.66 -11.77
N LEU A 184 5.45 -7.66 -11.00
CA LEU A 184 5.28 -6.29 -11.48
C LEU A 184 6.61 -5.69 -11.95
N VAL A 185 7.70 -5.89 -11.22
CA VAL A 185 9.05 -5.45 -11.61
C VAL A 185 9.49 -6.14 -12.89
N ALA A 186 9.33 -7.46 -12.99
CA ALA A 186 9.68 -8.24 -14.20
C ALA A 186 8.93 -7.70 -15.43
N THR A 187 7.61 -7.46 -15.30
CA THR A 187 6.78 -6.90 -16.38
C THR A 187 7.27 -5.50 -16.81
N ARG A 188 7.71 -4.65 -15.87
CA ARG A 188 8.25 -3.31 -16.20
C ARG A 188 9.62 -3.40 -16.87
N ARG A 189 10.47 -4.35 -16.48
CA ARG A 189 11.77 -4.61 -17.14
C ARG A 189 11.59 -5.11 -18.57
N GLU A 190 10.64 -5.99 -18.83
CA GLU A 190 10.30 -6.42 -20.19
C GLU A 190 9.81 -5.26 -21.05
N TYR A 191 8.95 -4.38 -20.51
CA TYR A 191 8.52 -3.17 -21.20
C TYR A 191 9.70 -2.28 -21.56
N LEU A 192 10.61 -2.02 -20.61
CA LEU A 192 11.81 -1.21 -20.81
C LEU A 192 12.71 -1.82 -21.88
N ALA A 193 12.95 -3.13 -21.85
CA ALA A 193 13.79 -3.82 -22.86
C ALA A 193 13.26 -3.60 -24.28
N ARG A 194 11.94 -3.73 -24.49
CA ARG A 194 11.32 -3.51 -25.81
C ARG A 194 11.44 -2.06 -26.31
N MET A 195 11.51 -1.07 -25.40
CA MET A 195 11.65 0.34 -25.78
C MET A 195 13.08 0.69 -26.21
N PHE A 196 14.07 -0.14 -25.91
CA PHE A 196 15.48 0.07 -26.30
C PHE A 196 15.92 -0.81 -27.47
N GLU A 197 15.09 -1.75 -27.94
CA GLU A 197 15.34 -2.57 -29.13
C GLU A 197 14.90 -1.91 -30.46
N ILE A 198 14.35 -0.67 -30.40
CA ILE A 198 13.95 0.15 -31.55
C ILE A 198 14.97 1.26 -31.77
#